data_238a3a42796c86814624647aa3baa358
#
_entry.id   238a3a42796c86814624647aa3baa358
#
_cell.length_a   1.000
_cell.length_b   1.000
_cell.length_c   1.000
_cell.angle_alpha   90.00
_cell.angle_beta   90.00
_cell.angle_gamma   90.00
#
_symmetry.space_group_name_H-M   'P 1'
#
loop_
_entity.id
_entity.type
_entity.pdbx_description
1 polymer ?
#
loop_
_entity_poly.entity_id
_entity_poly.type
_entity_poly.pdbx_seq_one_letter_code
_entity_poly.pdbx_strand_id
1 'polypeptide(L)'
;VSAREAGIFRSYKIHGVPPAAILLLPAGATILHLTVVAAIITAVAPLLFGAPLPANPLVYLLVFLAAAAAHAGLGLLIAVVSASTRATVLWSQAVFLPSVLLGGLMMPAEMIPAGLATVAKLLPATHAMNAMRGLAYGEATTFSAWGSLLVLLIGAALAVVLAVRLFQWDRRSEERRASPLWGVLALLPYAASIVLL
;
A
#
# COMPACT_ATOMS: atom_id res chain seq x y z
N VAL A 1 -16.25 2.41 -0.61
CA VAL A 1 -17.03 3.64 -0.34
C VAL A 1 -18.39 3.57 -1.05
N SER A 2 -18.44 3.34 -2.36
CA SER A 2 -19.70 3.25 -3.13
C SER A 2 -20.68 2.21 -2.57
N ALA A 3 -20.22 1.03 -2.16
CA ALA A 3 -21.07 0.02 -1.53
C ALA A 3 -21.69 0.51 -0.20
N ARG A 4 -20.96 1.33 0.58
CA ARG A 4 -21.46 1.96 1.80
C ARG A 4 -22.50 3.04 1.46
N GLU A 5 -22.25 3.83 0.41
CA GLU A 5 -23.17 4.85 -0.09
C GLU A 5 -24.47 4.22 -0.61
N ALA A 6 -24.40 3.07 -1.27
CA ALA A 6 -25.52 2.28 -1.75
C ALA A 6 -26.27 1.48 -0.65
N GLY A 7 -25.77 1.50 0.60
CA GLY A 7 -26.40 0.78 1.71
C GLY A 7 -26.20 -0.74 1.70
N ILE A 8 -25.34 -1.28 0.82
CA ILE A 8 -25.10 -2.73 0.67
C ILE A 8 -24.56 -3.34 1.97
N PHE A 9 -23.77 -2.60 2.73
CA PHE A 9 -23.19 -3.10 4.00
C PHE A 9 -24.25 -3.35 5.07
N ARG A 10 -25.43 -2.74 4.97
CA ARG A 10 -26.55 -2.99 5.89
C ARG A 10 -27.05 -4.42 5.79
N SER A 11 -27.12 -4.96 4.56
CA SER A 11 -27.47 -6.37 4.34
C SER A 11 -26.45 -7.32 4.97
N TYR A 12 -25.16 -7.05 4.81
CA TYR A 12 -24.10 -7.86 5.44
C TYR A 12 -24.14 -7.82 6.98
N LYS A 13 -24.48 -6.67 7.56
CA LYS A 13 -24.65 -6.52 9.01
C LYS A 13 -25.77 -7.42 9.54
N ILE A 14 -26.91 -7.48 8.83
CA ILE A 14 -28.07 -8.31 9.21
C ILE A 14 -27.70 -9.80 9.17
N HIS A 15 -26.84 -10.22 8.24
CA HIS A 15 -26.37 -11.60 8.11
C HIS A 15 -25.17 -11.92 9.00
N GLY A 16 -24.74 -11.03 9.90
CA GLY A 16 -23.66 -11.28 10.86
C GLY A 16 -22.26 -11.35 10.26
N VAL A 17 -22.04 -10.83 9.05
CA VAL A 17 -20.71 -10.86 8.40
C VAL A 17 -19.74 -9.95 9.17
N PRO A 18 -18.55 -10.43 9.59
CA PRO A 18 -17.61 -9.58 10.32
C PRO A 18 -17.02 -8.48 9.43
N PRO A 19 -16.75 -7.27 9.97
CA PRO A 19 -16.14 -6.15 9.23
C PRO A 19 -14.82 -6.52 8.53
N ALA A 20 -14.00 -7.34 9.18
CA ALA A 20 -12.75 -7.82 8.63
C ALA A 20 -12.95 -8.59 7.31
N ALA A 21 -13.96 -9.45 7.22
CA ALA A 21 -14.24 -10.19 5.99
C ALA A 21 -14.63 -9.26 4.83
N ILE A 22 -15.44 -8.24 5.09
CA ILE A 22 -15.86 -7.26 4.07
C ILE A 22 -14.67 -6.48 3.51
N LEU A 23 -13.68 -6.19 4.34
CA LEU A 23 -12.50 -5.43 3.95
C LEU A 23 -11.42 -6.35 3.34
N LEU A 24 -11.13 -7.48 3.98
CA LEU A 24 -9.95 -8.28 3.63
C LEU A 24 -10.20 -9.21 2.43
N LEU A 25 -11.43 -9.71 2.22
CA LEU A 25 -11.69 -10.60 1.08
C LEU A 25 -11.47 -9.90 -0.27
N PRO A 26 -12.02 -8.70 -0.54
CA PRO A 26 -11.74 -7.99 -1.79
C PRO A 26 -10.27 -7.59 -1.92
N ALA A 27 -9.62 -7.19 -0.81
CA ALA A 27 -8.20 -6.84 -0.81
C ALA A 27 -7.33 -8.06 -1.15
N GLY A 28 -7.62 -9.22 -0.54
CA GLY A 28 -6.93 -10.48 -0.83
C GLY A 28 -7.11 -10.92 -2.29
N ALA A 29 -8.33 -10.81 -2.82
CA ALA A 29 -8.59 -11.09 -4.23
C ALA A 29 -7.79 -10.17 -5.17
N THR A 30 -7.69 -8.88 -4.83
CA THR A 30 -6.88 -7.91 -5.58
C THR A 30 -5.39 -8.26 -5.51
N ILE A 31 -4.87 -8.59 -4.33
CA ILE A 31 -3.45 -8.99 -4.16
C ILE A 31 -3.17 -10.26 -4.97
N LEU A 32 -4.06 -11.24 -4.92
CA LEU A 32 -3.92 -12.47 -5.72
C LEU A 32 -3.89 -12.16 -7.23
N HIS A 33 -4.81 -11.34 -7.70
CA HIS A 33 -4.85 -10.92 -9.10
C HIS A 33 -3.55 -10.21 -9.52
N LEU A 34 -3.09 -9.24 -8.73
CA LEU A 34 -1.84 -8.54 -8.99
C LEU A 34 -0.63 -9.48 -8.97
N THR A 35 -0.63 -10.50 -8.10
CA THR A 35 0.44 -11.50 -8.03
C THR A 35 0.49 -12.32 -9.31
N VAL A 36 -0.65 -12.75 -9.83
CA VAL A 36 -0.72 -13.46 -11.13
C VAL A 36 -0.21 -12.58 -12.26
N VAL A 37 -0.64 -11.32 -12.31
CA VAL A 37 -0.19 -10.35 -13.33
C VAL A 37 1.32 -10.13 -13.22
N ALA A 38 1.84 -9.93 -12.02
CA ALA A 38 3.28 -9.75 -11.79
C ALA A 38 4.09 -10.99 -12.22
N ALA A 39 3.60 -12.20 -11.93
CA ALA A 39 4.24 -13.44 -12.36
C ALA A 39 4.30 -13.53 -13.89
N ILE A 40 3.20 -13.21 -14.58
CA ILE A 40 3.15 -13.21 -16.04
C ILE A 40 4.14 -12.19 -16.60
N ILE A 41 4.12 -10.95 -16.09
CA ILE A 41 5.03 -9.89 -16.56
C ILE A 41 6.49 -10.30 -16.34
N THR A 42 6.83 -10.82 -15.14
CA THR A 42 8.20 -11.25 -14.80
C THR A 42 8.67 -12.40 -15.68
N ALA A 43 7.78 -13.31 -16.10
CA ALA A 43 8.12 -14.40 -17.02
C ALA A 43 8.27 -13.92 -18.49
N VAL A 44 7.47 -12.96 -18.92
CA VAL A 44 7.40 -12.52 -20.33
C VAL A 44 8.39 -11.38 -20.64
N ALA A 45 8.61 -10.47 -19.71
CA ALA A 45 9.47 -9.30 -19.95
C ALA A 45 10.92 -9.65 -20.36
N PRO A 46 11.58 -10.67 -19.81
CA PRO A 46 12.90 -11.09 -20.28
C PRO A 46 12.89 -11.55 -21.75
N LEU A 47 11.84 -12.24 -22.16
CA LEU A 47 11.72 -12.76 -23.52
C LEU A 47 11.47 -11.67 -24.56
N LEU A 48 10.71 -10.64 -24.22
CA LEU A 48 10.33 -9.58 -25.14
C LEU A 48 11.27 -8.40 -25.11
N PHE A 49 11.83 -8.06 -23.95
CA PHE A 49 12.59 -6.84 -23.71
C PHE A 49 13.99 -7.06 -23.18
N GLY A 50 14.42 -8.33 -22.98
CA GLY A 50 15.72 -8.63 -22.36
C GLY A 50 15.82 -8.16 -20.90
N ALA A 51 14.70 -7.99 -20.21
CA ALA A 51 14.67 -7.52 -18.84
C ALA A 51 15.36 -8.56 -17.91
N PRO A 52 16.09 -8.12 -16.87
CA PRO A 52 16.72 -9.07 -15.94
C PRO A 52 15.68 -9.85 -15.15
N LEU A 53 15.96 -11.13 -14.94
CA LEU A 53 15.17 -11.94 -13.99
C LEU A 53 15.61 -11.61 -12.55
N PRO A 54 14.70 -11.74 -11.57
CA PRO A 54 15.09 -11.63 -10.17
C PRO A 54 16.16 -12.65 -9.79
N ALA A 55 17.22 -12.20 -9.14
CA ALA A 55 18.29 -13.08 -8.64
C ALA A 55 17.74 -14.08 -7.60
N ASN A 56 16.71 -13.67 -6.84
CA ASN A 56 16.04 -14.53 -5.89
C ASN A 56 14.50 -14.44 -6.07
N PRO A 57 13.86 -15.37 -6.81
CA PRO A 57 12.43 -15.34 -7.10
C PRO A 57 11.52 -15.43 -5.85
N LEU A 58 11.95 -16.17 -4.81
CA LEU A 58 11.18 -16.27 -3.56
C LEU A 58 11.18 -14.94 -2.81
N VAL A 59 12.31 -14.28 -2.74
CA VAL A 59 12.43 -12.95 -2.11
C VAL A 59 11.68 -11.91 -2.94
N TYR A 60 11.72 -12.00 -4.28
CA TYR A 60 10.90 -11.17 -5.15
C TYR A 60 9.43 -11.28 -4.80
N LEU A 61 8.90 -12.52 -4.69
CA LEU A 61 7.50 -12.74 -4.32
C LEU A 61 7.19 -12.19 -2.92
N LEU A 62 8.07 -12.40 -1.95
CA LEU A 62 7.89 -11.88 -0.58
C LEU A 62 7.80 -10.34 -0.56
N VAL A 63 8.74 -9.67 -1.22
CA VAL A 63 8.75 -8.20 -1.32
C VAL A 63 7.52 -7.69 -2.06
N PHE A 64 7.15 -8.36 -3.16
CA PHE A 64 5.95 -8.01 -3.92
C PHE A 64 4.68 -8.11 -3.06
N LEU A 65 4.50 -9.21 -2.32
CA LEU A 65 3.35 -9.41 -1.44
C LEU A 65 3.32 -8.38 -0.30
N ALA A 66 4.47 -8.06 0.30
CA ALA A 66 4.57 -7.03 1.31
C ALA A 66 4.20 -5.64 0.77
N ALA A 67 4.68 -5.29 -0.42
CA ALA A 67 4.33 -4.05 -1.11
C ALA A 67 2.84 -3.99 -1.46
N ALA A 68 2.30 -5.07 -2.03
CA ALA A 68 0.87 -5.17 -2.36
C ALA A 68 -0.01 -5.04 -1.12
N ALA A 69 0.36 -5.71 0.00
CA ALA A 69 -0.34 -5.61 1.27
C ALA A 69 -0.29 -4.19 1.86
N ALA A 70 0.86 -3.52 1.79
CA ALA A 70 1.01 -2.14 2.27
C ALA A 70 0.10 -1.17 1.49
N HIS A 71 0.09 -1.26 0.16
CA HIS A 71 -0.77 -0.42 -0.67
C HIS A 71 -2.25 -0.77 -0.51
N ALA A 72 -2.61 -2.05 -0.43
CA ALA A 72 -3.98 -2.49 -0.17
C ALA A 72 -4.47 -2.01 1.21
N GLY A 73 -3.64 -2.14 2.25
CA GLY A 73 -3.94 -1.65 3.60
C GLY A 73 -4.21 -0.14 3.63
N LEU A 74 -3.35 0.65 2.97
CA LEU A 74 -3.58 2.10 2.83
C LEU A 74 -4.86 2.41 2.05
N GLY A 75 -5.12 1.69 0.95
CA GLY A 75 -6.36 1.83 0.18
C GLY A 75 -7.60 1.55 1.00
N LEU A 76 -7.58 0.50 1.84
CA LEU A 76 -8.65 0.18 2.78
C LEU A 76 -8.84 1.30 3.81
N LEU A 77 -7.75 1.80 4.39
CA LEU A 77 -7.82 2.88 5.38
C LEU A 77 -8.38 4.17 4.76
N ILE A 78 -7.89 4.56 3.57
CA ILE A 78 -8.44 5.69 2.82
C ILE A 78 -9.94 5.50 2.59
N ALA A 79 -10.38 4.31 2.18
CA ALA A 79 -11.80 4.03 1.95
C ALA A 79 -12.64 4.13 3.21
N VAL A 80 -12.09 3.75 4.37
CA VAL A 80 -12.81 3.79 5.66
C VAL A 80 -12.91 5.21 6.20
N VAL A 81 -11.83 6.01 6.14
CA VAL A 81 -11.82 7.38 6.67
C VAL A 81 -12.47 8.39 5.74
N SER A 82 -12.61 8.07 4.45
CA SER A 82 -13.19 8.97 3.46
C SER A 82 -14.69 9.16 3.65
N ALA A 83 -15.14 10.41 3.57
CA ALA A 83 -16.53 10.78 3.69
C ALA A 83 -17.37 10.45 2.45
N SER A 84 -16.76 10.39 1.27
CA SER A 84 -17.42 10.17 -0.01
C SER A 84 -16.47 9.53 -1.03
N THR A 85 -17.05 8.99 -2.10
CA THR A 85 -16.28 8.46 -3.24
C THR A 85 -15.34 9.52 -3.82
N ARG A 86 -15.78 10.79 -3.92
CA ARG A 86 -14.93 11.89 -4.41
C ARG A 86 -13.72 12.13 -3.49
N ALA A 87 -13.93 12.13 -2.16
CA ALA A 87 -12.85 12.28 -1.19
C ALA A 87 -11.86 11.11 -1.28
N THR A 88 -12.35 9.87 -1.50
CA THR A 88 -11.50 8.70 -1.69
C THR A 88 -10.57 8.86 -2.89
N VAL A 89 -11.10 9.34 -4.02
CA VAL A 89 -10.28 9.58 -5.22
C VAL A 89 -9.20 10.61 -4.93
N LEU A 90 -9.54 11.73 -4.28
CA LEU A 90 -8.56 12.78 -3.94
C LEU A 90 -7.44 12.26 -3.04
N TRP A 91 -7.78 11.52 -1.98
CA TRP A 91 -6.78 10.91 -1.08
C TRP A 91 -5.93 9.86 -1.78
N SER A 92 -6.54 9.04 -2.65
CA SER A 92 -5.79 8.07 -3.44
C SER A 92 -4.80 8.73 -4.38
N GLN A 93 -5.18 9.82 -5.05
CA GLN A 93 -4.28 10.59 -5.91
C GLN A 93 -3.17 11.29 -5.10
N ALA A 94 -3.47 11.78 -3.89
CA ALA A 94 -2.48 12.40 -3.02
C ALA A 94 -1.37 11.41 -2.57
N VAL A 95 -1.65 10.11 -2.56
CA VAL A 95 -0.65 9.06 -2.30
C VAL A 95 -0.03 8.58 -3.62
N PHE A 96 -0.84 8.35 -4.65
CA PHE A 96 -0.41 7.76 -5.91
C PHE A 96 0.56 8.64 -6.69
N LEU A 97 0.24 9.93 -6.91
CA LEU A 97 1.07 10.83 -7.71
C LEU A 97 2.48 11.01 -7.12
N PRO A 98 2.65 11.32 -5.81
CA PRO A 98 3.99 11.35 -5.23
C PRO A 98 4.70 10.00 -5.30
N SER A 99 3.98 8.88 -5.14
CA SER A 99 4.56 7.54 -5.24
C SER A 99 5.14 7.25 -6.61
N VAL A 100 4.45 7.66 -7.68
CA VAL A 100 4.94 7.49 -9.05
C VAL A 100 6.16 8.37 -9.32
N LEU A 101 6.13 9.62 -8.85
CA LEU A 101 7.20 10.60 -9.10
C LEU A 101 8.44 10.38 -8.24
N LEU A 102 8.24 10.14 -6.93
CA LEU A 102 9.31 10.11 -5.93
C LEU A 102 9.60 8.69 -5.40
N GLY A 103 8.74 7.72 -5.70
CA GLY A 103 8.87 6.35 -5.20
C GLY A 103 9.90 5.50 -5.95
N GLY A 104 10.63 6.05 -6.93
CA GLY A 104 11.58 5.30 -7.75
C GLY A 104 10.96 4.57 -8.94
N LEU A 105 9.66 4.80 -9.22
CA LEU A 105 8.96 4.16 -10.35
C LEU A 105 9.26 4.84 -11.68
N MET A 106 9.26 6.17 -11.72
CA MET A 106 9.57 6.94 -12.95
C MET A 106 10.95 7.61 -12.87
N MET A 107 11.40 7.99 -11.68
CA MET A 107 12.69 8.64 -11.48
C MET A 107 13.55 7.76 -10.56
N PRO A 108 14.77 7.37 -11.00
CA PRO A 108 15.72 6.68 -10.12
C PRO A 108 15.96 7.47 -8.83
N ALA A 109 16.13 6.77 -7.71
CA ALA A 109 16.28 7.39 -6.38
C ALA A 109 17.48 8.35 -6.33
N GLU A 110 18.51 8.07 -7.12
CA GLU A 110 19.75 8.85 -7.24
C GLU A 110 19.54 10.23 -7.89
N MET A 111 18.45 10.39 -8.66
CA MET A 111 18.10 11.64 -9.32
C MET A 111 17.13 12.52 -8.49
N ILE A 112 16.63 12.01 -7.37
CA ILE A 112 15.72 12.75 -6.50
C ILE A 112 16.51 13.81 -5.73
N PRO A 113 16.13 15.12 -5.79
CA PRO A 113 16.78 16.17 -5.00
C PRO A 113 16.79 15.82 -3.51
N ALA A 114 17.89 16.12 -2.80
CA ALA A 114 18.08 15.73 -1.40
C ALA A 114 16.92 16.18 -0.47
N GLY A 115 16.34 17.36 -0.71
CA GLY A 115 15.18 17.85 0.05
C GLY A 115 13.91 17.01 -0.15
N LEU A 116 13.75 16.36 -1.30
CA LEU A 116 12.61 15.48 -1.60
C LEU A 116 12.87 14.03 -1.23
N ALA A 117 14.12 13.61 -1.12
CA ALA A 117 14.49 12.24 -0.75
C ALA A 117 13.96 11.85 0.63
N THR A 118 13.96 12.79 1.59
CA THR A 118 13.37 12.58 2.92
C THR A 118 11.84 12.39 2.83
N VAL A 119 11.17 13.21 2.02
CA VAL A 119 9.72 13.10 1.80
C VAL A 119 9.39 11.78 1.08
N ALA A 120 10.23 11.35 0.13
CA ALA A 120 10.06 10.10 -0.57
C ALA A 120 10.04 8.89 0.39
N LYS A 121 10.79 8.90 1.48
CA LYS A 121 10.78 7.84 2.52
C LYS A 121 9.43 7.70 3.24
N LEU A 122 8.55 8.71 3.19
CA LEU A 122 7.17 8.58 3.70
C LEU A 122 6.27 7.73 2.80
N LEU A 123 6.71 7.41 1.59
CA LEU A 123 5.91 6.69 0.61
C LEU A 123 6.21 5.20 0.64
N PRO A 124 5.19 4.33 0.72
CA PRO A 124 5.38 2.88 0.64
C PRO A 124 6.09 2.44 -0.65
N ALA A 125 5.85 3.15 -1.76
CA ALA A 125 6.48 2.85 -3.04
C ALA A 125 8.02 2.95 -2.98
N THR A 126 8.56 3.92 -2.26
CA THR A 126 10.02 4.08 -2.07
C THR A 126 10.61 2.85 -1.38
N HIS A 127 9.96 2.38 -0.31
CA HIS A 127 10.40 1.17 0.39
C HIS A 127 10.21 -0.09 -0.46
N ALA A 128 9.13 -0.17 -1.25
CA ALA A 128 8.90 -1.28 -2.16
C ALA A 128 10.00 -1.36 -3.23
N MET A 129 10.34 -0.25 -3.87
CA MET A 129 11.41 -0.19 -4.86
C MET A 129 12.78 -0.48 -4.26
N ASN A 130 13.10 0.10 -3.09
CA ASN A 130 14.37 -0.13 -2.42
C ASN A 130 14.54 -1.60 -1.99
N ALA A 131 13.49 -2.21 -1.40
CA ALA A 131 13.50 -3.63 -1.05
C ALA A 131 13.57 -4.54 -2.29
N MET A 132 12.85 -4.19 -3.37
CA MET A 132 12.85 -4.95 -4.61
C MET A 132 14.24 -4.95 -5.24
N ARG A 133 14.86 -3.79 -5.43
CA ARG A 133 16.21 -3.66 -5.99
C ARG A 133 17.24 -4.41 -5.16
N GLY A 134 17.26 -4.19 -3.84
CA GLY A 134 18.27 -4.77 -2.97
C GLY A 134 18.12 -6.26 -2.72
N LEU A 135 16.91 -6.72 -2.41
CA LEU A 135 16.69 -8.10 -1.97
C LEU A 135 16.39 -9.06 -3.13
N ALA A 136 15.61 -8.61 -4.13
CA ALA A 136 15.23 -9.49 -5.22
C ALA A 136 16.21 -9.46 -6.38
N TYR A 137 16.82 -8.31 -6.66
CA TYR A 137 17.76 -8.15 -7.79
C TYR A 137 19.21 -8.04 -7.37
N GLY A 138 19.52 -7.87 -6.08
CA GLY A 138 20.91 -7.78 -5.58
C GLY A 138 21.61 -6.47 -5.96
N GLU A 139 20.86 -5.43 -6.27
CA GLU A 139 21.38 -4.12 -6.63
C GLU A 139 21.74 -3.29 -5.39
N ALA A 140 22.63 -2.31 -5.57
CA ALA A 140 22.95 -1.33 -4.53
C ALA A 140 21.70 -0.48 -4.19
N THR A 141 21.49 -0.22 -2.92
CA THR A 141 20.36 0.54 -2.40
C THR A 141 20.82 1.75 -1.59
N THR A 142 20.01 2.79 -1.56
CA THR A 142 20.33 4.04 -0.85
C THR A 142 20.22 3.91 0.67
N PHE A 143 19.45 2.93 1.15
CA PHE A 143 19.26 2.61 2.57
C PHE A 143 18.91 1.12 2.74
N SER A 144 18.80 0.62 3.97
CA SER A 144 18.60 -0.81 4.25
C SER A 144 17.40 -1.40 3.53
N ALA A 145 17.62 -2.36 2.64
CA ALA A 145 16.59 -3.08 1.90
C ALA A 145 15.74 -3.98 2.82
N TRP A 146 16.35 -4.63 3.82
CA TRP A 146 15.65 -5.38 4.85
C TRP A 146 14.81 -4.47 5.75
N GLY A 147 15.36 -3.30 6.11
CA GLY A 147 14.61 -2.28 6.84
C GLY A 147 13.38 -1.82 6.06
N SER A 148 13.50 -1.64 4.74
CA SER A 148 12.38 -1.31 3.86
C SER A 148 11.29 -2.38 3.86
N LEU A 149 11.66 -3.65 3.81
CA LEU A 149 10.71 -4.76 3.88
C LEU A 149 9.95 -4.76 5.23
N LEU A 150 10.66 -4.55 6.33
CA LEU A 150 10.04 -4.45 7.67
C LEU A 150 9.07 -3.28 7.76
N VAL A 151 9.45 -2.11 7.25
CA VAL A 151 8.58 -0.92 7.21
C VAL A 151 7.30 -1.19 6.42
N LEU A 152 7.39 -1.88 5.27
CA LEU A 152 6.22 -2.28 4.49
C LEU A 152 5.29 -3.21 5.27
N LEU A 153 5.84 -4.24 5.93
CA LEU A 153 5.05 -5.21 6.71
C LEU A 153 4.36 -4.55 7.91
N ILE A 154 5.09 -3.72 8.66
CA ILE A 154 4.52 -2.99 9.80
C ILE A 154 3.47 -1.99 9.32
N GLY A 155 3.75 -1.25 8.24
CA GLY A 155 2.82 -0.31 7.63
C GLY A 155 1.54 -0.99 7.14
N ALA A 156 1.65 -2.14 6.47
CA ALA A 156 0.52 -2.95 6.04
C ALA A 156 -0.34 -3.39 7.23
N ALA A 157 0.29 -3.98 8.26
CA ALA A 157 -0.41 -4.45 9.45
C ALA A 157 -1.14 -3.30 10.17
N LEU A 158 -0.45 -2.17 10.38
CA LEU A 158 -1.03 -1.01 11.04
C LEU A 158 -2.21 -0.43 10.25
N ALA A 159 -2.06 -0.26 8.94
CA ALA A 159 -3.11 0.28 8.08
C ALA A 159 -4.35 -0.63 8.07
N VAL A 160 -4.16 -1.95 7.99
CA VAL A 160 -5.26 -2.93 8.05
C VAL A 160 -5.93 -2.92 9.42
N VAL A 161 -5.18 -2.93 10.52
CA VAL A 161 -5.74 -2.87 11.87
C VAL A 161 -6.56 -1.60 12.05
N LEU A 162 -6.04 -0.45 11.65
CA LEU A 162 -6.78 0.81 11.71
C LEU A 162 -8.03 0.77 10.83
N ALA A 163 -7.95 0.24 9.60
CA ALA A 163 -9.10 0.13 8.71
C ALA A 163 -10.22 -0.73 9.33
N VAL A 164 -9.86 -1.88 9.92
CA VAL A 164 -10.86 -2.76 10.59
C VAL A 164 -11.45 -2.11 11.84
N ARG A 165 -10.63 -1.44 12.65
CA ARG A 165 -11.07 -0.75 13.89
C ARG A 165 -11.96 0.45 13.62
N LEU A 166 -11.67 1.19 12.55
CA LEU A 166 -12.39 2.40 12.15
C LEU A 166 -13.57 2.13 11.22
N PHE A 167 -13.78 0.86 10.82
CA PHE A 167 -14.86 0.50 9.89
C PHE A 167 -16.24 0.85 10.45
N GLN A 168 -17.06 1.51 9.63
CA GLN A 168 -18.43 1.88 9.96
C GLN A 168 -19.42 1.30 8.95
N TRP A 169 -20.48 0.70 9.46
CA TRP A 169 -21.52 0.05 8.67
C TRP A 169 -22.43 1.03 7.91
N ASP A 170 -22.72 2.17 8.54
CA ASP A 170 -23.72 3.15 8.06
C ASP A 170 -23.12 4.53 7.89
N ARG A 171 -23.64 5.25 6.88
CA ARG A 171 -23.32 6.67 6.64
C ARG A 171 -24.00 7.61 7.65
N ARG A 172 -25.09 7.17 8.28
CA ARG A 172 -25.95 8.02 9.14
C ARG A 172 -25.40 8.31 10.53
N SER A 173 -24.36 7.60 10.97
CA SER A 173 -23.69 7.93 12.22
C SER A 173 -22.66 9.06 12.03
N GLU A 174 -23.15 10.25 11.66
CA GLU A 174 -22.29 11.44 11.47
C GLU A 174 -21.50 11.82 12.74
N GLU A 175 -22.05 11.53 13.90
CA GLU A 175 -21.43 11.83 15.21
C GLU A 175 -20.18 10.97 15.53
N ARG A 176 -19.92 9.88 14.79
CA ARG A 176 -18.77 8.98 15.00
C ARG A 176 -17.88 8.82 13.77
N ARG A 177 -17.79 9.84 12.94
CA ARG A 177 -16.82 9.76 11.82
C ARG A 177 -15.40 9.67 12.37
N ALA A 178 -14.69 8.63 11.96
CA ALA A 178 -13.25 8.56 12.20
C ALA A 178 -12.59 9.80 11.59
N SER A 179 -11.90 10.56 12.42
CA SER A 179 -11.15 11.72 11.93
C SER A 179 -10.14 11.26 10.88
N PRO A 180 -9.96 11.99 9.76
CA PRO A 180 -8.88 11.74 8.80
C PRO A 180 -7.48 11.68 9.45
N LEU A 181 -7.32 12.28 10.63
CA LEU A 181 -6.09 12.24 11.43
C LEU A 181 -5.67 10.81 11.79
N TRP A 182 -6.60 9.85 11.91
CA TRP A 182 -6.26 8.44 12.09
C TRP A 182 -5.47 7.87 10.91
N GLY A 183 -5.69 8.39 9.70
CA GLY A 183 -4.90 8.03 8.52
C GLY A 183 -3.42 8.39 8.65
N VAL A 184 -3.11 9.47 9.38
CA VAL A 184 -1.73 9.90 9.64
C VAL A 184 -0.96 8.87 10.48
N LEU A 185 -1.64 8.15 11.39
CA LEU A 185 -0.99 7.10 12.18
C LEU A 185 -0.44 5.98 11.30
N ALA A 186 -1.04 5.69 10.16
CA ALA A 186 -0.53 4.68 9.24
C ALA A 186 0.80 5.09 8.60
N LEU A 187 1.16 6.36 8.64
CA LEU A 187 2.46 6.88 8.17
C LEU A 187 3.57 6.76 9.22
N LEU A 188 3.26 6.42 10.47
CA LEU A 188 4.26 6.32 11.54
C LEU A 188 5.44 5.40 11.21
N PRO A 189 5.26 4.17 10.65
CA PRO A 189 6.38 3.31 10.31
C PRO A 189 7.29 3.94 9.25
N TYR A 190 6.69 4.64 8.28
CA TYR A 190 7.41 5.33 7.22
C TYR A 190 8.12 6.59 7.75
N ALA A 191 7.50 7.34 8.67
CA ALA A 191 8.15 8.46 9.33
C ALA A 191 9.32 8.00 10.22
N ALA A 192 9.16 6.90 10.95
CA ALA A 192 10.23 6.32 11.75
C ALA A 192 11.41 5.88 10.90
N SER A 193 11.18 5.42 9.67
CA SER A 193 12.25 5.00 8.74
C SER A 193 13.19 6.15 8.36
N ILE A 194 12.74 7.41 8.40
CA ILE A 194 13.58 8.59 8.11
C ILE A 194 14.76 8.68 9.07
N VAL A 195 14.52 8.28 10.33
CA VAL A 195 15.53 8.36 11.39
C VAL A 195 16.31 7.05 11.52
N LEU A 196 15.66 5.91 11.23
CA LEU A 196 16.23 4.58 11.49
C LEU A 196 16.97 3.98 10.29
N LEU A 197 16.68 4.43 9.08
CA LEU A 197 17.25 3.93 7.82
C LEU A 197 17.92 5.05 7.01
#